data_675ca76a959ea9087e59195bb39061d1
#
_entry.id   675ca76a959ea9087e59195bb39061d1
#
_cell.length_a   1.000
_cell.length_b   1.000
_cell.length_c   1.000
_cell.angle_alpha   90.00
_cell.angle_beta   90.00
_cell.angle_gamma   90.00
#
_symmetry.space_group_name_H-M   'P 1'
#
loop_
_entity.id
_entity.type
_entity.pdbx_description
1 polymer ?
#
loop_
_entity_poly.entity_id
_entity_poly.type
_entity_poly.pdbx_seq_one_letter_code
_entity_poly.pdbx_strand_id
1 'polypeptide(L)'
;FVTSHQAHFIRTTPTMPEYEPVALSKRAGEDALRERIPGLAEQGIDFVVVSGDMIEGTITATLLERANPGAIADRRESAGKLYNVSEFAAEVALAAVEPIPSDNTRLVGDVSSFG
;
A
#
# COMPACT_ATOMS: atom_id res chain seq x y z
N PHE A 1 -4.22 4.67 -7.64
CA PHE A 1 -2.94 4.93 -6.95
C PHE A 1 -2.58 3.73 -6.10
N VAL A 2 -1.40 3.18 -6.34
CA VAL A 2 -0.89 2.01 -5.62
C VAL A 2 0.09 2.46 -4.55
N THR A 3 -0.09 1.97 -3.33
CA THR A 3 0.75 2.32 -2.19
C THR A 3 0.99 1.10 -1.29
N SER A 4 1.72 1.30 -0.21
CA SER A 4 1.96 0.27 0.80
C SER A 4 1.20 0.57 2.08
N HIS A 5 0.88 -0.46 2.85
CA HIS A 5 0.30 -0.27 4.19
C HIS A 5 1.21 0.59 5.06
N GLN A 6 2.52 0.40 4.94
CA GLN A 6 3.50 1.17 5.71
C GLN A 6 3.40 2.67 5.42
N ALA A 7 3.12 3.05 4.19
CA ALA A 7 2.91 4.45 3.81
C ALA A 7 1.49 4.93 4.13
N HIS A 8 0.49 4.12 3.78
CA HIS A 8 -0.92 4.48 3.99
C HIS A 8 -1.22 4.76 5.47
N PHE A 9 -0.66 3.96 6.37
CA PHE A 9 -0.90 4.08 7.82
C PHE A 9 0.22 4.82 8.56
N ILE A 10 1.12 5.51 7.87
CA ILE A 10 2.30 6.13 8.51
C ILE A 10 1.96 7.14 9.61
N ARG A 11 0.80 7.76 9.54
CA ARG A 11 0.38 8.75 10.55
C ARG A 11 -0.01 8.12 11.87
N THR A 12 -0.36 6.85 11.88
CA THR A 12 -0.84 6.15 13.08
C THR A 12 0.04 4.97 13.46
N THR A 13 0.81 4.42 12.54
CA THR A 13 1.64 3.23 12.77
C THR A 13 3.06 3.48 12.23
N PRO A 14 4.08 3.46 13.10
CA PRO A 14 5.47 3.61 12.66
C PRO A 14 5.89 2.47 11.72
N THR A 15 6.82 2.77 10.83
CA THR A 15 7.46 1.77 9.96
C THR A 15 8.95 1.67 10.24
N MET A 16 9.65 0.81 9.52
CA MET A 16 11.11 0.69 9.61
C MET A 16 11.75 2.04 9.31
N PRO A 17 12.78 2.47 10.10
CA PRO A 17 13.45 3.74 9.87
C PRO A 17 13.96 3.93 8.43
N GLU A 18 14.43 2.85 7.81
CA GLU A 18 14.94 2.89 6.44
C GLU A 18 13.85 3.19 5.42
N TYR A 19 12.60 2.84 5.73
CA TYR A 19 11.47 3.05 4.84
C TYR A 19 10.70 4.34 5.13
N GLU A 20 10.88 4.93 6.30
CA GLU A 20 10.11 6.11 6.73
C GLU A 20 10.10 7.26 5.72
N PRO A 21 11.25 7.69 5.15
CA PRO A 21 11.22 8.76 4.15
C PRO A 21 10.38 8.40 2.93
N VAL A 22 10.43 7.15 2.49
CA VAL A 22 9.62 6.67 1.36
C VAL A 22 8.14 6.66 1.74
N ALA A 23 7.82 6.16 2.94
CA ALA A 23 6.44 6.11 3.43
C ALA A 23 5.83 7.51 3.52
N LEU A 24 6.56 8.49 4.06
CA LEU A 24 6.10 9.87 4.15
C LEU A 24 5.88 10.50 2.77
N SER A 25 6.78 10.26 1.83
CA SER A 25 6.65 10.75 0.46
C SER A 25 5.42 10.16 -0.23
N LYS A 26 5.21 8.84 -0.11
CA LYS A 26 4.05 8.17 -0.69
C LYS A 26 2.75 8.64 -0.06
N ARG A 27 2.74 8.87 1.25
CA ARG A 27 1.54 9.39 1.92
C ARG A 27 1.20 10.81 1.46
N ALA A 28 2.19 11.65 1.25
CA ALA A 28 1.99 12.99 0.70
C ALA A 28 1.37 12.93 -0.70
N GLY A 29 1.84 11.99 -1.53
CA GLY A 29 1.26 11.76 -2.86
C GLY A 29 -0.18 11.29 -2.80
N GLU A 30 -0.49 10.38 -1.88
CA GLU A 30 -1.87 9.91 -1.67
C GLU A 30 -2.78 11.08 -1.27
N ASP A 31 -2.36 11.90 -0.33
CA ASP A 31 -3.14 13.06 0.12
C ASP A 31 -3.42 14.03 -1.01
N ALA A 32 -2.41 14.35 -1.81
CA ALA A 32 -2.56 15.25 -2.94
C ALA A 32 -3.57 14.73 -3.96
N LEU A 33 -3.57 13.44 -4.24
CA LEU A 33 -4.52 12.82 -5.15
C LEU A 33 -5.93 12.75 -4.57
N ARG A 34 -6.06 12.46 -3.27
CA ARG A 34 -7.38 12.45 -2.61
C ARG A 34 -8.07 13.81 -2.66
N GLU A 35 -7.31 14.90 -2.59
CA GLU A 35 -7.85 16.26 -2.75
C GLU A 35 -8.48 16.47 -4.12
N ARG A 36 -8.07 15.70 -5.12
CA ARG A 36 -8.58 15.77 -6.49
C ARG A 36 -9.83 14.94 -6.74
N ILE A 37 -10.23 14.09 -5.79
CA ILE A 37 -11.37 13.16 -6.00
C ILE A 37 -12.63 13.87 -6.48
N PRO A 38 -13.09 14.99 -5.87
CA PRO A 38 -14.30 15.67 -6.35
C PRO A 38 -14.18 16.17 -7.80
N GLY A 39 -13.03 16.74 -8.16
CA GLY A 39 -12.80 17.24 -9.53
C GLY A 39 -12.72 16.10 -10.55
N LEU A 40 -12.15 14.96 -10.17
CA LEU A 40 -12.10 13.77 -11.02
C LEU A 40 -13.52 13.22 -11.23
N ALA A 41 -14.32 13.16 -10.17
CA ALA A 41 -15.71 12.69 -10.25
C ALA A 41 -16.55 13.53 -11.19
N GLU A 42 -16.35 14.85 -11.20
CA GLU A 42 -17.03 15.76 -12.14
C GLU A 42 -16.68 15.44 -13.60
N GLN A 43 -15.52 14.88 -13.85
CA GLN A 43 -15.08 14.45 -15.18
C GLN A 43 -15.44 13.00 -15.50
N GLY A 44 -16.14 12.32 -14.61
CA GLY A 44 -16.52 10.91 -14.79
C GLY A 44 -15.36 9.96 -14.52
N ILE A 45 -14.35 10.38 -13.76
CA ILE A 45 -13.17 9.56 -13.43
C ILE A 45 -13.31 9.06 -12.00
N ASP A 46 -13.31 7.74 -11.83
CA ASP A 46 -13.26 7.10 -10.52
C ASP A 46 -11.81 7.04 -10.02
N PHE A 47 -11.66 7.12 -8.70
CA PHE A 47 -10.33 7.05 -8.08
C PHE A 47 -10.35 6.06 -6.93
N VAL A 48 -9.33 5.21 -6.86
CA VAL A 48 -9.16 4.26 -5.75
C VAL A 48 -7.69 4.16 -5.38
N VAL A 49 -7.43 4.12 -4.07
CA VAL A 49 -6.11 3.81 -3.51
C VAL A 49 -6.06 2.32 -3.24
N VAL A 50 -5.07 1.64 -3.78
CA VAL A 50 -4.83 0.22 -3.52
C VAL A 50 -3.60 0.10 -2.64
N SER A 51 -3.78 -0.38 -1.43
CA SER A 51 -2.72 -0.51 -0.44
C SER A 51 -2.44 -1.96 -0.13
N GLY A 52 -1.16 -2.35 -0.15
CA GLY A 52 -0.71 -3.69 0.20
C GLY A 52 0.50 -3.68 1.12
N ASP A 53 0.81 -4.85 1.69
CA ASP A 53 2.01 -5.02 2.51
C ASP A 53 3.25 -5.15 1.62
N MET A 54 4.39 -5.47 2.23
CA MET A 54 5.61 -5.79 1.49
C MET A 54 5.32 -6.86 0.44
N ILE A 55 5.71 -6.62 -0.80
CA ILE A 55 5.47 -7.55 -1.90
C ILE A 55 6.73 -8.35 -2.17
N GLU A 56 6.63 -9.67 -2.05
CA GLU A 56 7.76 -10.57 -2.27
C GLU A 56 8.26 -10.50 -3.72
N GLY A 57 9.58 -10.60 -3.88
CA GLY A 57 10.22 -10.60 -5.19
C GLY A 57 10.46 -9.22 -5.78
N THR A 58 10.16 -8.14 -5.06
CA THR A 58 10.44 -6.79 -5.53
C THR A 58 11.83 -6.32 -5.13
N ILE A 59 12.37 -5.35 -5.86
CA ILE A 59 13.65 -4.71 -5.53
C ILE A 59 13.56 -4.04 -4.16
N THR A 60 12.44 -3.37 -3.87
CA THR A 60 12.22 -2.72 -2.57
C THR A 60 12.30 -3.72 -1.42
N ALA A 61 11.63 -4.87 -1.53
CA ALA A 61 11.70 -5.91 -0.51
C ALA A 61 13.12 -6.43 -0.33
N THR A 62 13.87 -6.62 -1.42
CA THR A 62 15.26 -7.04 -1.37
C THR A 62 16.15 -6.02 -0.65
N LEU A 63 15.97 -4.72 -0.94
CA LEU A 63 16.74 -3.67 -0.29
C LEU A 63 16.42 -3.55 1.19
N LEU A 64 15.16 -3.67 1.57
CA LEU A 64 14.75 -3.67 2.98
C LEU A 64 15.33 -4.87 3.73
N GLU A 65 15.37 -6.05 3.10
CA GLU A 65 15.97 -7.25 3.69
C GLU A 65 17.47 -7.07 3.92
N ARG A 66 18.17 -6.42 2.99
CA ARG A 66 19.60 -6.11 3.16
C ARG A 66 19.85 -5.12 4.29
N ALA A 67 19.02 -4.09 4.40
CA ALA A 67 19.16 -3.08 5.43
C ALA A 67 18.75 -3.62 6.81
N ASN A 68 17.83 -4.54 6.86
CA ASN A 68 17.27 -5.09 8.09
C ASN A 68 17.05 -6.60 7.91
N PRO A 69 18.09 -7.43 8.09
CA PRO A 69 17.99 -8.88 7.90
C PRO A 69 16.85 -9.49 8.73
N GLY A 70 16.03 -10.32 8.08
CA GLY A 70 14.84 -10.92 8.68
C GLY A 70 13.55 -10.12 8.47
N ALA A 71 13.62 -8.94 7.83
CA ALA A 71 12.44 -8.08 7.63
C ALA A 71 11.32 -8.79 6.87
N ILE A 72 11.63 -9.52 5.82
CA ILE A 72 10.63 -10.24 5.01
C ILE A 72 9.97 -11.34 5.85
N ALA A 73 10.78 -12.15 6.55
CA ALA A 73 10.28 -13.24 7.39
C ALA A 73 9.39 -12.69 8.53
N ASP A 74 9.80 -11.60 9.17
CA ASP A 74 9.04 -10.97 10.23
C ASP A 74 7.70 -10.44 9.73
N ARG A 75 7.68 -9.81 8.57
CA ARG A 75 6.42 -9.33 7.97
C ARG A 75 5.52 -10.48 7.55
N ARG A 76 6.07 -11.56 6.99
CA ARG A 76 5.29 -12.74 6.63
C ARG A 76 4.63 -13.36 7.86
N GLU A 77 5.35 -13.45 8.97
CA GLU A 77 4.81 -13.96 10.22
C GLU A 77 3.69 -13.07 10.75
N SER A 78 3.90 -11.76 10.80
CA SER A 78 2.92 -10.80 11.31
C SER A 78 1.66 -10.72 10.45
N ALA A 79 1.80 -10.78 9.14
CA ALA A 79 0.70 -10.64 8.19
C ALA A 79 0.05 -11.98 7.82
N GLY A 80 0.65 -13.10 8.18
CA GLY A 80 0.20 -14.44 7.82
C GLY A 80 0.58 -14.86 6.41
N LYS A 81 0.63 -13.91 5.47
CA LYS A 81 1.01 -14.13 4.08
C LYS A 81 1.47 -12.80 3.47
N LEU A 82 2.51 -12.86 2.64
CA LEU A 82 2.87 -11.76 1.76
C LEU A 82 2.50 -12.11 0.32
N TYR A 83 1.94 -11.15 -0.41
CA TYR A 83 1.59 -11.32 -1.82
C TYR A 83 2.86 -11.23 -2.67
N ASN A 84 2.91 -12.00 -3.76
CA ASN A 84 3.92 -11.80 -4.79
C ASN A 84 3.41 -10.77 -5.82
N VAL A 85 4.26 -10.42 -6.79
CA VAL A 85 3.93 -9.41 -7.80
C VAL A 85 2.68 -9.77 -8.59
N SER A 86 2.55 -11.02 -9.04
CA SER A 86 1.38 -11.46 -9.81
C SER A 86 0.09 -11.41 -9.02
N GLU A 87 0.14 -11.85 -7.77
CA GLU A 87 -1.02 -11.82 -6.88
C GLU A 87 -1.47 -10.38 -6.60
N PHE A 88 -0.52 -9.50 -6.30
CA PHE A 88 -0.84 -8.10 -6.03
C PHE A 88 -1.34 -7.39 -7.30
N ALA A 89 -0.74 -7.66 -8.45
CA ALA A 89 -1.20 -7.09 -9.72
C ALA A 89 -2.65 -7.49 -10.04
N ALA A 90 -3.05 -8.72 -9.71
CA ALA A 90 -4.44 -9.15 -9.86
C ALA A 90 -5.39 -8.33 -8.99
N GLU A 91 -4.99 -8.01 -7.76
CA GLU A 91 -5.79 -7.16 -6.88
C GLU A 91 -5.92 -5.72 -7.41
N VAL A 92 -4.87 -5.19 -8.00
CA VAL A 92 -4.91 -3.86 -8.65
C VAL A 92 -5.88 -3.88 -9.84
N ALA A 93 -5.84 -4.93 -10.65
CA ALA A 93 -6.76 -5.09 -11.77
C ALA A 93 -8.22 -5.17 -11.32
N LEU A 94 -8.49 -5.92 -10.24
CA LEU A 94 -9.84 -5.99 -9.66
C LEU A 94 -10.31 -4.62 -9.16
N ALA A 95 -9.42 -3.85 -8.54
CA ALA A 95 -9.74 -2.50 -8.07
C ALA A 95 -10.20 -1.58 -9.20
N ALA A 96 -9.69 -1.80 -10.42
CA ALA A 96 -10.04 -0.99 -11.59
C ALA A 96 -11.43 -1.32 -12.15
N VAL A 97 -11.99 -2.50 -11.88
CA VAL A 97 -13.24 -2.97 -12.48
C VAL A 97 -14.37 -3.20 -11.48
N GLU A 98 -14.06 -3.33 -10.20
CA GLU A 98 -15.05 -3.49 -9.14
C GLU A 98 -15.62 -2.13 -8.68
N PRO A 99 -16.79 -2.09 -8.02
CA PRO A 99 -17.31 -0.86 -7.45
C PRO A 99 -16.31 -0.21 -6.50
N ILE A 100 -16.21 1.13 -6.57
CA ILE A 100 -15.27 1.88 -5.74
C ILE A 100 -15.79 1.92 -4.30
N PRO A 101 -14.97 1.55 -3.30
CA PRO A 101 -15.35 1.68 -1.89
C PRO A 101 -15.67 3.13 -1.52
N SER A 102 -16.53 3.33 -0.54
CA SER A 102 -16.97 4.68 -0.13
C SER A 102 -15.83 5.58 0.34
N ASP A 103 -14.77 5.00 0.92
CA ASP A 103 -13.56 5.73 1.34
C ASP A 103 -12.47 5.79 0.26
N ASN A 104 -12.78 5.32 -0.95
CA ASN A 104 -11.84 5.26 -2.07
C ASN A 104 -10.59 4.45 -1.77
N THR A 105 -10.68 3.44 -0.91
CA THR A 105 -9.52 2.66 -0.47
C THR A 105 -9.80 1.16 -0.55
N ARG A 106 -8.92 0.42 -1.20
CA ARG A 106 -8.90 -1.04 -1.22
C ARG A 106 -7.66 -1.52 -0.46
N LEU A 107 -7.89 -2.16 0.67
CA LEU A 107 -6.82 -2.74 1.49
C LEU A 107 -6.63 -4.20 1.09
N VAL A 108 -5.42 -4.56 0.67
CA VAL A 108 -5.11 -5.90 0.19
C VAL A 108 -4.35 -6.66 1.28
N GLY A 109 -4.89 -7.79 1.69
CA GLY A 109 -4.31 -8.63 2.73
C GLY A 109 -4.64 -8.14 4.14
N ASP A 110 -3.93 -8.69 5.12
CA ASP A 110 -4.15 -8.38 6.53
C ASP A 110 -3.63 -7.00 6.90
N VAL A 111 -4.41 -6.25 7.68
CA VAL A 111 -4.04 -4.92 8.17
C VAL A 111 -4.04 -4.84 9.70
N SER A 112 -4.13 -5.98 10.39
CA SER A 112 -4.22 -6.01 11.85
C SER A 112 -3.02 -5.38 12.55
N SER A 113 -1.84 -5.40 11.90
CA SER A 113 -0.61 -4.77 12.44
C SER A 113 -0.63 -3.24 12.36
N PHE A 114 -1.59 -2.63 11.66
CA PHE A 114 -1.62 -1.21 11.35
C PHE A 114 -2.76 -0.45 12.03
N GLY A 115 -3.52 -1.11 12.79
CA GLY A 115 -4.65 -0.52 13.43
C GLY A 115 -4.66 -0.60 14.90
#